data_692618f9ff27909eed5cf71cdb0f9346
#
_entry.id   692618f9ff27909eed5cf71cdb0f9346
#
_cell.length_a   1.000
_cell.length_b   1.000
_cell.length_c   1.000
_cell.angle_alpha   90.00
_cell.angle_beta   90.00
_cell.angle_gamma   90.00
#
_symmetry.space_group_name_H-M   'P 1'
#
loop_
_entity.id
_entity.type
_entity.pdbx_description
1 polymer ?
#
loop_
_entity_poly.entity_id
_entity_poly.type
_entity_poly.pdbx_seq_one_letter_code
_entity_poly.pdbx_strand_id
1 'polypeptide(L)'
;VEEKLEKTLQTRLQTSFESVSKQLESVNRGLGEMQHIARDVGTLNKVLSNTKTRGIMGELQLGQIIEDILTANQYEREFATVAGSNERVEYAIKLPGQTEHDYVYLPVDSKFPLADYYRLEEAYESGNKEEIEFHRKSLLNSVRRFAKDIRDKYLAPPRTTNFGIMFLPTEGLYSEVVRNPEFF
;
A
#
# COMPACT_ATOMS: atom_id res chain seq x y z
N VAL A 1 12.81 -31.50 66.79
CA VAL A 1 13.55 -30.53 65.90
C VAL A 1 13.47 -30.99 64.44
N GLU A 2 13.59 -32.29 64.17
CA GLU A 2 13.48 -32.85 62.79
C GLU A 2 12.10 -32.63 62.17
N GLU A 3 11.02 -32.89 62.88
CA GLU A 3 9.64 -32.74 62.37
C GLU A 3 9.30 -31.27 61.91
N LYS A 4 9.87 -30.31 62.61
CA LYS A 4 9.70 -28.87 62.25
C LYS A 4 10.48 -28.50 61.01
N LEU A 5 11.64 -29.08 60.77
CA LEU A 5 12.46 -28.89 59.59
C LEU A 5 11.80 -29.54 58.37
N GLU A 6 11.28 -30.73 58.51
CA GLU A 6 10.62 -31.49 57.45
C GLU A 6 9.34 -30.77 56.97
N LYS A 7 8.54 -30.25 57.90
CA LYS A 7 7.35 -29.46 57.58
C LYS A 7 7.68 -28.14 56.90
N THR A 8 8.77 -27.47 57.28
CA THR A 8 9.24 -26.25 56.67
C THR A 8 9.76 -26.50 55.26
N LEU A 9 10.47 -27.61 55.04
CA LEU A 9 10.97 -28.04 53.72
C LEU A 9 9.81 -28.38 52.78
N GLN A 10 8.82 -29.14 53.23
CA GLN A 10 7.62 -29.47 52.45
C GLN A 10 6.84 -28.22 52.08
N THR A 11 6.64 -27.27 52.99
CA THR A 11 5.95 -26.02 52.69
C THR A 11 6.69 -25.18 51.66
N ARG A 12 8.03 -25.08 51.78
CA ARG A 12 8.86 -24.36 50.77
C ARG A 12 8.84 -25.02 49.41
N LEU A 13 8.92 -26.33 49.33
CA LEU A 13 8.79 -27.11 48.10
C LEU A 13 7.43 -26.88 47.44
N GLN A 14 6.35 -26.97 48.24
CA GLN A 14 5.01 -26.75 47.71
C GLN A 14 4.81 -25.33 47.17
N THR A 15 5.29 -24.30 47.90
CA THR A 15 5.23 -22.89 47.47
C THR A 15 6.07 -22.66 46.19
N SER A 16 7.24 -23.33 46.08
CA SER A 16 8.07 -23.24 44.88
C SER A 16 7.42 -23.92 43.68
N PHE A 17 6.77 -25.09 43.87
CA PHE A 17 6.03 -25.77 42.81
C PHE A 17 4.82 -24.94 42.33
N GLU A 18 4.07 -24.34 43.26
CA GLU A 18 2.95 -23.45 42.91
C GLU A 18 3.42 -22.22 42.15
N SER A 19 4.55 -21.63 42.53
CA SER A 19 5.16 -20.50 41.83
C SER A 19 5.58 -20.87 40.41
N VAL A 20 6.27 -21.99 40.23
CA VAL A 20 6.68 -22.51 38.92
C VAL A 20 5.47 -22.86 38.06
N SER A 21 4.44 -23.48 38.63
CA SER A 21 3.21 -23.81 37.90
C SER A 21 2.49 -22.55 37.39
N LYS A 22 2.40 -21.50 38.21
CA LYS A 22 1.84 -20.21 37.80
C LYS A 22 2.65 -19.51 36.69
N GLN A 23 3.99 -19.62 36.78
CA GLN A 23 4.85 -19.07 35.72
C GLN A 23 4.70 -19.84 34.42
N LEU A 24 4.61 -21.16 34.45
CA LEU A 24 4.35 -22.00 33.26
C LEU A 24 2.99 -21.70 32.64
N GLU A 25 1.96 -21.44 33.45
CA GLU A 25 0.64 -21.06 32.97
C GLU A 25 0.65 -19.68 32.30
N SER A 26 1.40 -18.72 32.87
CA SER A 26 1.61 -17.40 32.25
C SER A 26 2.37 -17.47 30.92
N VAL A 27 3.41 -18.33 30.85
CA VAL A 27 4.18 -18.57 29.62
C VAL A 27 3.30 -19.23 28.56
N ASN A 28 2.50 -20.22 28.92
CA ASN A 28 1.57 -20.88 28.01
C ASN A 28 0.51 -19.92 27.48
N ARG A 29 0.00 -19.01 28.30
CA ARG A 29 -0.95 -17.97 27.90
C ARG A 29 -0.30 -16.99 26.92
N GLY A 30 0.92 -16.52 27.24
CA GLY A 30 1.69 -15.64 26.37
C GLY A 30 2.03 -16.27 25.01
N LEU A 31 2.35 -17.57 24.98
CA LEU A 31 2.55 -18.32 23.73
C LEU A 31 1.26 -18.44 22.91
N GLY A 32 0.11 -18.63 23.56
CA GLY A 32 -1.20 -18.64 22.91
C GLY A 32 -1.53 -17.29 22.27
N GLU A 33 -1.27 -16.20 22.97
CA GLU A 33 -1.46 -14.83 22.46
C GLU A 33 -0.51 -14.54 21.27
N MET A 34 0.76 -14.95 21.34
CA MET A 34 1.69 -14.84 20.22
C MET A 34 1.25 -15.64 19.00
N GLN A 35 0.66 -16.83 19.17
CA GLN A 35 0.11 -17.60 18.05
C GLN A 35 -1.10 -16.92 17.42
N HIS A 36 -1.95 -16.26 18.20
CA HIS A 36 -3.04 -15.44 17.68
C HIS A 36 -2.53 -14.24 16.88
N ILE A 37 -1.56 -13.50 17.42
CA ILE A 37 -0.92 -12.39 16.72
C ILE A 37 -0.28 -12.87 15.42
N ALA A 38 0.43 -13.98 15.41
CA ALA A 38 1.05 -14.53 14.20
C ALA A 38 0.01 -14.94 13.14
N ARG A 39 -1.15 -15.46 13.53
CA ARG A 39 -2.27 -15.75 12.61
C ARG A 39 -2.90 -14.48 12.07
N ASP A 40 -3.10 -13.48 12.93
CA ASP A 40 -3.69 -12.20 12.54
C ASP A 40 -2.77 -11.43 11.58
N VAL A 41 -1.46 -11.45 11.81
CA VAL A 41 -0.45 -10.91 10.88
C VAL A 41 -0.44 -11.70 9.58
N GLY A 42 -0.55 -13.03 9.61
CA GLY A 42 -0.66 -13.87 8.42
C GLY A 42 -1.95 -13.58 7.62
N THR A 43 -3.06 -13.33 8.29
CA THR A 43 -4.34 -12.97 7.68
C THR A 43 -4.28 -11.55 7.13
N LEU A 44 -3.68 -10.61 7.86
CA LEU A 44 -3.45 -9.24 7.40
C LEU A 44 -2.55 -9.22 6.16
N ASN A 45 -1.46 -9.99 6.15
CA ASN A 45 -0.61 -10.16 4.97
C ASN A 45 -1.38 -10.76 3.77
N LYS A 46 -2.26 -11.74 3.99
CA LYS A 46 -3.12 -12.28 2.92
C LYS A 46 -4.12 -11.25 2.39
N VAL A 47 -4.72 -10.45 3.25
CA VAL A 47 -5.62 -9.36 2.86
C VAL A 47 -4.86 -8.27 2.13
N LEU A 48 -3.69 -7.89 2.62
CA LEU A 48 -2.80 -6.91 1.99
C LEU A 48 -2.14 -7.45 0.70
N SER A 49 -2.01 -8.75 0.50
CA SER A 49 -1.51 -9.36 -0.73
C SER A 49 -2.55 -9.47 -1.85
N ASN A 50 -3.82 -9.16 -1.57
CA ASN A 50 -4.85 -9.14 -2.60
C ASN A 50 -4.72 -7.88 -3.47
N THR A 51 -4.44 -8.06 -4.76
CA THR A 51 -4.24 -7.00 -5.77
C THR A 51 -5.36 -5.96 -5.77
N LYS A 52 -6.60 -6.40 -5.54
CA LYS A 52 -7.78 -5.53 -5.48
C LYS A 52 -7.75 -4.61 -4.26
N THR A 53 -7.38 -5.13 -3.08
CA THR A 53 -7.34 -4.36 -1.82
C THR A 53 -6.29 -3.25 -1.87
N ARG A 54 -5.18 -3.46 -2.56
CA ARG A 54 -4.10 -2.46 -2.68
C ARG A 54 -4.34 -1.42 -3.76
N GLY A 55 -5.05 -1.77 -4.83
CA GLY A 55 -5.62 -0.78 -5.74
C GLY A 55 -6.48 0.22 -4.96
N ILE A 56 -7.40 -0.29 -4.15
CA ILE A 56 -8.26 0.50 -3.25
C ILE A 56 -7.43 1.36 -2.27
N MET A 57 -6.32 0.83 -1.72
CA MET A 57 -5.46 1.63 -0.84
C MET A 57 -4.78 2.80 -1.56
N GLY A 58 -4.33 2.61 -2.79
CA GLY A 58 -3.77 3.69 -3.62
C GLY A 58 -4.79 4.79 -3.90
N GLU A 59 -6.01 4.38 -4.27
CA GLU A 59 -7.15 5.29 -4.48
C GLU A 59 -7.51 6.06 -3.19
N LEU A 60 -7.53 5.37 -2.02
CA LEU A 60 -7.79 6.00 -0.72
C LEU A 60 -6.69 7.00 -0.34
N GLN A 61 -5.41 6.67 -0.57
CA GLN A 61 -4.30 7.58 -0.30
C GLN A 61 -4.34 8.80 -1.20
N LEU A 62 -4.59 8.62 -2.50
CA LEU A 62 -4.77 9.74 -3.43
C LEU A 62 -5.93 10.62 -3.00
N GLY A 63 -7.06 10.01 -2.61
CA GLY A 63 -8.23 10.72 -2.11
C GLY A 63 -7.91 11.60 -0.91
N GLN A 64 -7.24 11.04 0.07
CA GLN A 64 -6.81 11.77 1.27
C GLN A 64 -5.93 12.98 0.93
N ILE A 65 -4.94 12.78 0.06
CA ILE A 65 -4.04 13.86 -0.37
C ILE A 65 -4.81 14.98 -1.08
N ILE A 66 -5.73 14.63 -1.98
CA ILE A 66 -6.54 15.59 -2.70
C ILE A 66 -7.44 16.38 -1.73
N GLU A 67 -8.09 15.71 -0.80
CA GLU A 67 -8.98 16.32 0.20
C GLU A 67 -8.22 17.19 1.21
N ASP A 68 -6.98 16.86 1.53
CA ASP A 68 -6.13 17.66 2.44
C ASP A 68 -5.61 18.95 1.78
N ILE A 69 -5.46 18.95 0.45
CA ILE A 69 -4.85 20.08 -0.29
C ILE A 69 -5.90 20.97 -0.96
N LEU A 70 -6.98 20.37 -1.47
CA LEU A 70 -7.97 21.06 -2.29
C LEU A 70 -9.35 21.09 -1.62
N THR A 71 -10.10 22.14 -1.87
CA THR A 71 -11.51 22.22 -1.47
C THR A 71 -12.40 21.46 -2.46
N ALA A 72 -13.56 21.00 -2.00
CA ALA A 72 -14.49 20.15 -2.76
C ALA A 72 -14.96 20.75 -4.11
N ASN A 73 -14.87 22.07 -4.29
CA ASN A 73 -15.20 22.75 -5.53
C ASN A 73 -14.03 22.82 -6.54
N GLN A 74 -12.82 22.45 -6.12
CA GLN A 74 -11.61 22.48 -6.96
C GLN A 74 -11.33 21.18 -7.72
N TYR A 75 -12.10 20.12 -7.48
CA TYR A 75 -11.93 18.85 -8.19
C TYR A 75 -13.27 18.15 -8.42
N GLU A 76 -13.27 17.19 -9.34
CA GLU A 76 -14.34 16.21 -9.52
C GLU A 76 -13.80 14.80 -9.28
N ARG A 77 -14.66 13.92 -8.77
CA ARG A 77 -14.34 12.48 -8.59
C ARG A 77 -15.03 11.67 -9.68
N GLU A 78 -14.41 10.54 -10.08
CA GLU A 78 -14.98 9.62 -11.09
C GLU A 78 -15.50 10.38 -12.32
N PHE A 79 -14.68 11.26 -12.88
CA PHE A 79 -15.08 12.24 -13.88
C PHE A 79 -14.73 11.79 -15.31
N ALA A 80 -15.70 11.92 -16.24
CA ALA A 80 -15.48 11.70 -17.66
C ALA A 80 -14.85 12.96 -18.30
N THR A 81 -13.54 12.97 -18.46
CA THR A 81 -12.80 14.07 -19.06
C THR A 81 -13.02 14.16 -20.56
N VAL A 82 -13.25 13.04 -21.24
CA VAL A 82 -13.53 12.95 -22.67
C VAL A 82 -15.05 12.92 -22.88
N ALA A 83 -15.58 13.85 -23.66
CA ALA A 83 -17.01 13.92 -23.92
C ALA A 83 -17.52 12.65 -24.60
N GLY A 84 -18.61 12.07 -24.09
CA GLY A 84 -19.20 10.85 -24.60
C GLY A 84 -18.48 9.56 -24.26
N SER A 85 -17.39 9.62 -23.51
CA SER A 85 -16.67 8.45 -23.02
C SER A 85 -17.31 7.89 -21.75
N ASN A 86 -17.28 6.55 -21.60
CA ASN A 86 -17.62 5.86 -20.36
C ASN A 86 -16.44 5.77 -19.39
N GLU A 87 -15.23 6.08 -19.86
CA GLU A 87 -14.02 6.08 -19.06
C GLU A 87 -14.04 7.25 -18.07
N ARG A 88 -13.73 6.97 -16.82
CA ARG A 88 -13.72 7.96 -15.74
C ARG A 88 -12.36 7.95 -15.07
N VAL A 89 -11.78 9.13 -14.92
CA VAL A 89 -10.56 9.30 -14.11
C VAL A 89 -10.95 9.42 -12.64
N GLU A 90 -10.13 8.90 -11.75
CA GLU A 90 -10.40 8.96 -10.31
C GLU A 90 -10.61 10.39 -9.82
N TYR A 91 -9.75 11.30 -10.23
CA TYR A 91 -9.84 12.73 -9.90
C TYR A 91 -9.55 13.61 -11.13
N ALA A 92 -10.32 14.67 -11.30
CA ALA A 92 -10.08 15.73 -12.26
C ALA A 92 -9.99 17.06 -11.52
N ILE A 93 -8.79 17.63 -11.42
CA ILE A 93 -8.56 18.92 -10.75
C ILE A 93 -8.99 20.03 -11.72
N LYS A 94 -9.79 20.97 -11.22
CA LYS A 94 -10.28 22.13 -11.95
C LYS A 94 -9.23 23.24 -11.95
N LEU A 95 -8.63 23.48 -13.09
CA LEU A 95 -7.75 24.64 -13.30
C LEU A 95 -8.54 25.77 -13.94
N PRO A 96 -8.19 27.04 -13.68
CA PRO A 96 -8.83 28.18 -14.33
C PRO A 96 -8.72 28.08 -15.85
N GLY A 97 -9.84 28.26 -16.55
CA GLY A 97 -9.91 28.35 -18.00
C GLY A 97 -9.76 29.77 -18.53
N GLN A 98 -10.22 30.03 -19.76
CA GLN A 98 -10.13 31.33 -20.37
C GLN A 98 -11.18 32.32 -19.86
N THR A 99 -12.30 31.83 -19.33
CA THR A 99 -13.36 32.62 -18.72
C THR A 99 -13.61 32.19 -17.28
N GLU A 100 -14.32 33.03 -16.50
CA GLU A 100 -14.58 32.83 -15.08
C GLU A 100 -15.37 31.52 -14.76
N HIS A 101 -16.04 30.96 -15.78
CA HIS A 101 -16.84 29.72 -15.65
C HIS A 101 -16.27 28.53 -16.43
N ASP A 102 -15.16 28.71 -17.14
CA ASP A 102 -14.51 27.63 -17.87
C ASP A 102 -13.40 26.97 -17.00
N TYR A 103 -13.37 25.66 -17.04
CA TYR A 103 -12.32 24.89 -16.38
C TYR A 103 -11.56 24.06 -17.39
N VAL A 104 -10.24 23.98 -17.18
CA VAL A 104 -9.38 22.96 -17.79
C VAL A 104 -9.13 21.87 -16.74
N TYR A 105 -9.45 20.65 -17.08
CA TYR A 105 -9.32 19.55 -16.14
C TYR A 105 -7.93 18.92 -16.20
N LEU A 106 -7.31 18.77 -15.04
CA LEU A 106 -6.06 18.00 -14.89
C LEU A 106 -6.43 16.60 -14.36
N PRO A 107 -6.31 15.55 -15.19
CA PRO A 107 -6.58 14.19 -14.75
C PRO A 107 -5.50 13.67 -13.80
N VAL A 108 -5.93 13.06 -12.71
CA VAL A 108 -5.07 12.39 -11.71
C VAL A 108 -5.62 11.01 -11.45
N ASP A 109 -4.79 9.99 -11.62
CA ASP A 109 -5.21 8.60 -11.51
C ASP A 109 -4.15 7.79 -10.74
N SER A 110 -4.58 6.91 -9.84
CA SER A 110 -3.68 6.06 -9.07
C SER A 110 -3.41 4.76 -9.81
N LYS A 111 -2.15 4.40 -9.94
CA LYS A 111 -1.75 3.13 -10.56
C LYS A 111 -0.68 2.43 -9.74
N PHE A 112 -0.91 1.14 -9.48
CA PHE A 112 0.04 0.33 -8.76
C PHE A 112 0.27 -1.01 -9.47
N PRO A 113 1.38 -1.18 -10.22
CA PRO A 113 1.77 -2.45 -10.83
C PRO A 113 2.31 -3.43 -9.77
N LEU A 114 1.43 -3.84 -8.88
CA LEU A 114 1.74 -4.53 -7.64
C LEU A 114 2.46 -5.86 -7.84
N ALA A 115 1.99 -6.67 -8.80
CA ALA A 115 2.58 -7.99 -9.05
C ALA A 115 4.03 -7.87 -9.53
N ASP A 116 4.32 -6.89 -10.39
CA ASP A 116 5.66 -6.65 -10.88
C ASP A 116 6.56 -6.06 -9.79
N TYR A 117 6.01 -5.20 -8.94
CA TYR A 117 6.74 -4.61 -7.82
C TYR A 117 7.17 -5.67 -6.79
N TYR A 118 6.30 -6.60 -6.43
CA TYR A 118 6.67 -7.69 -5.51
C TYR A 118 7.71 -8.64 -6.08
N ARG A 119 7.58 -9.02 -7.35
CA ARG A 119 8.60 -9.86 -7.98
C ARG A 119 9.97 -9.18 -7.96
N LEU A 120 9.99 -7.86 -8.09
CA LEU A 120 11.23 -7.10 -7.96
C LEU A 120 11.74 -7.10 -6.51
N GLU A 121 10.87 -6.94 -5.51
CA GLU A 121 11.25 -7.04 -4.09
C GLU A 121 11.81 -8.43 -3.76
N GLU A 122 11.15 -9.51 -4.18
CA GLU A 122 11.64 -10.89 -4.02
C GLU A 122 13.00 -11.10 -4.70
N ALA A 123 13.20 -10.53 -5.89
CA ALA A 123 14.47 -10.59 -6.58
C ALA A 123 15.58 -9.84 -5.82
N TYR A 124 15.28 -8.72 -5.19
CA TYR A 124 16.22 -8.02 -4.31
C TYR A 124 16.61 -8.86 -3.09
N GLU A 125 15.65 -9.56 -2.49
CA GLU A 125 15.91 -10.47 -1.35
C GLU A 125 16.80 -11.65 -1.76
N SER A 126 16.62 -12.20 -2.96
CA SER A 126 17.46 -13.28 -3.48
C SER A 126 18.88 -12.83 -3.84
N GLY A 127 19.08 -11.53 -4.09
CA GLY A 127 20.37 -10.96 -4.51
C GLY A 127 20.81 -11.35 -5.92
N ASN A 128 19.95 -12.00 -6.72
CA ASN A 128 20.25 -12.39 -8.08
C ASN A 128 20.13 -11.19 -9.02
N LYS A 129 21.26 -10.72 -9.54
CA LYS A 129 21.31 -9.52 -10.38
C LYS A 129 20.53 -9.65 -11.69
N GLU A 130 20.50 -10.83 -12.30
CA GLU A 130 19.78 -11.08 -13.55
C GLU A 130 18.26 -11.01 -13.32
N GLU A 131 17.77 -11.61 -12.23
CA GLU A 131 16.36 -11.53 -11.83
C GLU A 131 15.95 -10.11 -11.48
N ILE A 132 16.79 -9.37 -10.75
CA ILE A 132 16.55 -7.97 -10.42
C ILE A 132 16.36 -7.13 -11.69
N GLU A 133 17.26 -7.25 -12.66
CA GLU A 133 17.17 -6.51 -13.92
C GLU A 133 15.94 -6.92 -14.74
N PHE A 134 15.63 -8.20 -14.79
CA PHE A 134 14.46 -8.72 -15.50
C PHE A 134 13.15 -8.17 -14.89
N HIS A 135 12.98 -8.25 -13.57
CA HIS A 135 11.77 -7.80 -12.89
C HIS A 135 11.66 -6.27 -12.84
N ARG A 136 12.78 -5.55 -12.76
CA ARG A 136 12.80 -4.09 -12.91
C ARG A 136 12.28 -3.66 -14.29
N LYS A 137 12.77 -4.30 -15.35
CA LYS A 137 12.30 -4.02 -16.71
C LYS A 137 10.81 -4.31 -16.88
N SER A 138 10.32 -5.41 -16.30
CA SER A 138 8.89 -5.75 -16.29
C SER A 138 8.06 -4.68 -15.58
N LEU A 139 8.47 -4.25 -14.40
CA LEU A 139 7.84 -3.17 -13.64
C LEU A 139 7.75 -1.87 -14.45
N LEU A 140 8.86 -1.44 -15.03
CA LEU A 140 8.93 -0.22 -15.83
C LEU A 140 8.04 -0.28 -17.08
N ASN A 141 7.94 -1.43 -17.72
CA ASN A 141 7.02 -1.64 -18.84
C ASN A 141 5.55 -1.53 -18.40
N SER A 142 5.21 -2.03 -17.22
CA SER A 142 3.86 -1.89 -16.66
C SER A 142 3.54 -0.43 -16.33
N VAL A 143 4.49 0.32 -15.78
CA VAL A 143 4.33 1.76 -15.52
C VAL A 143 4.12 2.54 -16.83
N ARG A 144 4.92 2.25 -17.88
CA ARG A 144 4.73 2.87 -19.21
C ARG A 144 3.35 2.58 -19.80
N ARG A 145 2.87 1.35 -19.68
CA ARG A 145 1.53 0.98 -20.13
C ARG A 145 0.45 1.78 -19.40
N PHE A 146 0.53 1.91 -18.08
CA PHE A 146 -0.41 2.69 -17.30
C PHE A 146 -0.37 4.19 -17.65
N ALA A 147 0.82 4.75 -17.86
CA ALA A 147 0.94 6.14 -18.32
C ALA A 147 0.30 6.34 -19.69
N LYS A 148 0.47 5.37 -20.61
CA LYS A 148 -0.19 5.38 -21.91
C LYS A 148 -1.71 5.28 -21.77
N ASP A 149 -2.21 4.41 -20.92
CA ASP A 149 -3.65 4.24 -20.66
C ASP A 149 -4.26 5.54 -20.13
N ILE A 150 -3.61 6.24 -19.19
CA ILE A 150 -4.05 7.54 -18.67
C ILE A 150 -4.11 8.57 -19.82
N ARG A 151 -3.08 8.63 -20.65
CA ARG A 151 -3.05 9.52 -21.80
C ARG A 151 -4.20 9.24 -22.77
N ASP A 152 -4.36 8.01 -23.17
CA ASP A 152 -5.28 7.62 -24.24
C ASP A 152 -6.75 7.67 -23.78
N LYS A 153 -7.01 7.46 -22.48
CA LYS A 153 -8.36 7.43 -21.90
C LYS A 153 -8.85 8.79 -21.40
N TYR A 154 -7.94 9.61 -20.87
CA TYR A 154 -8.35 10.78 -20.08
C TYR A 154 -7.90 12.11 -20.63
N LEU A 155 -6.95 12.17 -21.57
CA LEU A 155 -6.50 13.44 -22.13
C LEU A 155 -7.31 13.82 -23.40
N ALA A 156 -7.92 14.99 -23.37
CA ALA A 156 -8.70 15.57 -24.46
C ALA A 156 -8.56 17.10 -24.49
N PRO A 157 -7.37 17.64 -24.79
CA PRO A 157 -7.20 19.07 -24.92
C PRO A 157 -8.13 19.69 -25.99
N PRO A 158 -8.68 20.89 -25.80
CA PRO A 158 -8.41 21.86 -24.74
C PRO A 158 -9.22 21.65 -23.43
N ARG A 159 -10.14 20.70 -23.39
CA ARG A 159 -10.96 20.40 -22.19
C ARG A 159 -10.11 19.91 -21.02
N THR A 160 -9.05 19.19 -21.32
CA THR A 160 -8.04 18.80 -20.33
C THR A 160 -6.72 19.50 -20.59
N THR A 161 -5.82 19.42 -19.63
CA THR A 161 -4.38 19.65 -19.85
C THR A 161 -3.85 18.65 -20.90
N ASN A 162 -2.70 18.94 -21.49
CA ASN A 162 -2.01 18.05 -22.41
C ASN A 162 -1.17 16.96 -21.69
N PHE A 163 -1.25 16.90 -20.37
CA PHE A 163 -0.62 15.90 -19.50
C PHE A 163 -1.59 15.52 -18.38
N GLY A 164 -1.36 14.36 -17.78
CA GLY A 164 -2.03 13.88 -16.58
C GLY A 164 -1.04 13.53 -15.48
N ILE A 165 -1.52 13.30 -14.28
CA ILE A 165 -0.71 12.87 -13.15
C ILE A 165 -1.03 11.40 -12.88
N MET A 166 0.01 10.55 -12.84
CA MET A 166 -0.06 9.20 -12.35
C MET A 166 0.46 9.16 -10.93
N PHE A 167 -0.42 8.85 -9.98
CA PHE A 167 -0.05 8.69 -8.58
C PHE A 167 0.50 7.28 -8.34
N LEU A 168 1.69 7.20 -7.75
CA LEU A 168 2.34 5.96 -7.35
C LEU A 168 2.29 5.84 -5.82
N PRO A 169 1.56 4.85 -5.25
CA PRO A 169 1.21 4.83 -3.83
C PRO A 169 2.37 4.60 -2.86
N THR A 170 3.53 4.15 -3.33
CA THR A 170 4.69 3.88 -2.48
C THR A 170 5.93 4.61 -2.93
N GLU A 171 6.74 5.04 -1.95
CA GLU A 171 8.03 5.69 -2.21
C GLU A 171 9.00 4.74 -2.93
N GLY A 172 8.99 3.45 -2.58
CA GLY A 172 9.81 2.42 -3.24
C GLY A 172 9.51 2.32 -4.74
N LEU A 173 8.22 2.24 -5.11
CA LEU A 173 7.80 2.22 -6.50
C LEU A 173 8.20 3.51 -7.24
N TYR A 174 7.98 4.67 -6.63
CA TYR A 174 8.39 5.96 -7.19
C TYR A 174 9.90 6.01 -7.42
N SER A 175 10.70 5.55 -6.47
CA SER A 175 12.16 5.50 -6.55
C SER A 175 12.65 4.63 -7.72
N GLU A 176 12.02 3.48 -7.95
CA GLU A 176 12.36 2.60 -9.09
C GLU A 176 12.10 3.29 -10.44
N VAL A 177 11.00 4.05 -10.54
CA VAL A 177 10.67 4.80 -11.78
C VAL A 177 11.66 5.94 -12.01
N VAL A 178 11.91 6.76 -10.98
CA VAL A 178 12.76 7.97 -11.09
C VAL A 178 14.23 7.64 -11.35
N ARG A 179 14.72 6.49 -10.87
CA ARG A 179 16.09 6.04 -11.14
C ARG A 179 16.34 5.66 -12.60
N ASN A 180 15.29 5.51 -13.40
CA ASN A 180 15.45 5.10 -14.79
C ASN A 180 15.44 6.32 -15.72
N PRO A 181 16.59 6.68 -16.37
CA PRO A 181 16.70 7.87 -17.22
C PRO A 181 15.75 7.87 -18.44
N GLU A 182 15.24 6.72 -18.84
CA GLU A 182 14.36 6.59 -20.00
C GLU A 182 12.93 7.11 -19.74
N PHE A 183 12.61 7.51 -18.50
CA PHE A 183 11.32 8.10 -18.14
C PHE A 183 11.29 9.62 -18.15
N PHE A 184 12.46 10.26 -18.35
CA PHE A 184 12.60 11.72 -18.34
C PHE A 184 13.19 12.26 -19.63
#